data_dfaaf27336b1e7b0dea4f13387a8f9af
#
_entry.id   dfaaf27336b1e7b0dea4f13387a8f9af
#
_cell.length_a   1.000
_cell.length_b   1.000
_cell.length_c   1.000
_cell.angle_alpha   90.00
_cell.angle_beta   90.00
_cell.angle_gamma   90.00
#
_symmetry.space_group_name_H-M   'P 1'
#
loop_
_entity.id
_entity.type
_entity.pdbx_description
1 polymer ?
#
loop_
_entity_poly.entity_id
_entity_poly.type
_entity_poly.pdbx_seq_one_letter_code
_entity_poly.pdbx_strand_id
1 'polypeptide(L)' 'SLQRWGPALRRLKVLLNASDMEAMELHTEMLNDARVAALPEWQPLHQAMNVLDFEQAQNAVHHLLTARQAP' A
#
# COMPACT_ATOMS: atom_id res chain seq x y z
N SER A 1 -6.64 4.38 -12.43
CA SER A 1 -6.97 3.03 -12.01
C SER A 1 -5.86 2.47 -11.11
N LEU A 2 -6.20 1.45 -10.35
CA LEU A 2 -5.26 0.81 -9.43
C LEU A 2 -4.09 0.14 -10.15
N GLN A 3 -4.26 -0.23 -11.40
CA GLN A 3 -3.19 -0.87 -12.17
C GLN A 3 -1.94 0.00 -12.26
N ARG A 4 -2.14 1.30 -12.22
CA ARG A 4 -1.05 2.26 -12.25
C ARG A 4 -0.11 2.08 -11.06
N TRP A 5 -0.66 1.64 -9.93
CA TRP A 5 0.08 1.52 -8.68
C TRP A 5 0.59 0.11 -8.41
N GLY A 6 0.39 -0.83 -9.35
CA GLY A 6 0.85 -2.20 -9.16
C GLY A 6 2.33 -2.31 -8.84
N PRO A 7 3.22 -1.73 -9.66
CA PRO A 7 4.65 -1.79 -9.38
C PRO A 7 5.01 -1.14 -8.04
N ALA A 8 4.35 -0.01 -7.71
CA ALA A 8 4.59 0.67 -6.45
C ALA A 8 4.15 -0.18 -5.26
N LEU A 9 3.02 -0.88 -5.38
CA LEU A 9 2.56 -1.78 -4.32
C LEU A 9 3.54 -2.92 -4.09
N ARG A 10 4.08 -3.49 -5.16
CA ARG A 10 5.08 -4.56 -5.04
C ARG A 10 6.34 -4.05 -4.35
N ARG A 11 6.78 -2.86 -4.71
CA ARG A 11 7.94 -2.24 -4.05
C ARG A 11 7.64 -1.96 -2.58
N LEU A 12 6.45 -1.46 -2.29
CA LEU A 12 6.04 -1.19 -0.92
C LEU A 12 6.08 -2.46 -0.08
N LYS A 13 5.61 -3.58 -0.65
CA LYS A 13 5.65 -4.86 0.04
C LYS A 13 7.08 -5.24 0.43
N VAL A 14 8.02 -5.07 -0.48
CA VAL A 14 9.43 -5.37 -0.21
C VAL A 14 9.97 -4.47 0.90
N LEU A 15 9.68 -3.18 0.83
CA LEU A 15 10.15 -2.24 1.84
C LEU A 15 9.57 -2.54 3.21
N LEU A 16 8.30 -2.89 3.27
CA LEU A 16 7.65 -3.24 4.53
C LEU A 16 8.23 -4.51 5.11
N ASN A 17 8.53 -5.49 4.26
CA ASN A 17 9.14 -6.75 4.71
C ASN A 17 10.52 -6.51 5.32
N ALA A 18 11.23 -5.50 4.82
CA ALA A 18 12.55 -5.14 5.33
C ALA A 18 12.48 -4.14 6.48
N SER A 19 11.27 -3.73 6.88
CA SER A 19 11.06 -2.69 7.88
C SER A 19 11.80 -1.40 7.50
N ASP A 20 11.80 -1.08 6.21
CA ASP A 20 12.50 0.06 5.66
C ASP A 20 11.60 1.29 5.70
N MET A 21 12.09 2.35 6.31
CA MET A 21 11.31 3.59 6.46
C MET A 21 11.00 4.26 5.12
N GLU A 22 11.69 3.89 4.05
CA GLU A 22 11.33 4.35 2.71
C GLU A 22 9.88 4.00 2.37
N ALA A 23 9.34 2.97 3.01
CA ALA A 23 7.94 2.61 2.82
C ALA A 23 7.02 3.79 3.15
N MET A 24 7.38 4.58 4.15
CA MET A 24 6.59 5.75 4.54
C MET A 24 6.58 6.80 3.43
N GLU A 25 7.73 7.03 2.81
CA GLU A 25 7.83 7.99 1.73
C GLU A 25 7.02 7.54 0.52
N LEU A 26 7.13 6.27 0.17
CA LEU A 26 6.38 5.72 -0.96
C LEU A 26 4.88 5.81 -0.72
N HIS A 27 4.44 5.49 0.49
CA HIS A 27 3.03 5.59 0.84
C HIS A 27 2.54 7.03 0.74
N THR A 28 3.35 7.99 1.19
CA THR A 28 3.00 9.40 1.09
C THR A 28 2.84 9.83 -0.37
N GLU A 29 3.71 9.36 -1.25
CA GLU A 29 3.59 9.61 -2.67
C GLU A 29 2.27 9.09 -3.22
N MET A 30 1.90 7.88 -2.83
CA MET A 30 0.64 7.29 -3.28
C MET A 30 -0.56 8.11 -2.83
N LEU A 31 -0.50 8.64 -1.62
CA LEU A 31 -1.60 9.47 -1.08
C LEU A 31 -1.77 10.80 -1.80
N ASN A 32 -0.77 11.24 -2.54
CA ASN A 32 -0.90 12.43 -3.36
C ASN A 32 -1.90 12.22 -4.50
N ASP A 33 -2.19 10.98 -4.86
CA ASP A 33 -3.26 10.68 -5.81
C ASP A 33 -4.57 10.64 -5.02
N ALA A 34 -5.44 11.64 -5.28
CA ALA A 34 -6.70 11.75 -4.56
C ALA A 34 -7.57 10.49 -4.71
N ARG A 35 -7.46 9.79 -5.84
CA ARG A 35 -8.23 8.58 -6.05
C ARG A 35 -7.76 7.47 -5.12
N VAL A 36 -6.46 7.35 -4.92
CA VAL A 36 -5.89 6.37 -3.99
C VAL A 36 -6.36 6.69 -2.57
N ALA A 37 -6.26 7.96 -2.17
CA ALA A 37 -6.64 8.37 -0.83
C ALA A 37 -8.11 8.10 -0.53
N ALA A 38 -8.97 8.14 -1.55
CA ALA A 38 -10.41 7.99 -1.38
C ALA A 38 -10.90 6.55 -1.49
N LEU A 39 -10.10 5.62 -1.99
CA LEU A 39 -10.54 4.24 -2.21
C LEU A 39 -10.71 3.49 -0.90
N PRO A 40 -11.91 2.91 -0.65
CA PRO A 40 -12.15 2.19 0.61
C PRO A 40 -11.22 0.99 0.78
N GLU A 41 -10.87 0.28 -0.28
CA GLU A 41 -10.01 -0.91 -0.18
C GLU A 41 -8.59 -0.59 0.23
N TRP A 42 -8.18 0.67 0.15
CA TRP A 42 -6.85 1.11 0.58
C TRP A 42 -6.82 1.56 2.05
N GLN A 43 -7.99 1.69 2.68
CA GLN A 43 -8.07 2.18 4.06
C GLN A 43 -7.27 1.33 5.05
N PRO A 44 -7.33 -0.02 4.99
CA PRO A 44 -6.53 -0.82 5.93
C PRO A 44 -5.04 -0.52 5.81
N LEU A 45 -4.55 -0.28 4.58
CA LEU A 45 -3.14 0.08 4.38
C LEU A 45 -2.83 1.43 5.01
N HIS A 46 -3.70 2.42 4.78
CA HIS A 46 -3.48 3.75 5.34
C HIS A 46 -3.46 3.71 6.86
N GLN A 47 -4.36 2.96 7.47
CA GLN A 47 -4.43 2.85 8.91
C GLN A 47 -3.19 2.17 9.48
N ALA A 48 -2.74 1.08 8.84
CA ALA A 48 -1.55 0.38 9.29
C ALA A 48 -0.31 1.26 9.20
N MET A 49 -0.18 2.01 8.10
CA MET A 49 0.96 2.90 7.91
C MET A 49 0.96 4.03 8.94
N ASN A 50 -0.24 4.53 9.28
CA ASN A 50 -0.38 5.61 10.26
C ASN A 50 0.16 5.23 11.64
N VAL A 51 0.03 3.96 12.02
CA VAL A 51 0.49 3.48 13.32
C VAL A 51 1.80 2.70 13.23
N LEU A 52 2.42 2.69 12.05
CA LEU A 52 3.68 2.00 11.80
C LEU A 52 3.59 0.49 12.06
N ASP A 53 2.43 -0.09 11.84
CA ASP A 53 2.22 -1.53 11.94
C ASP A 53 2.56 -2.18 10.61
N PHE A 54 3.83 -2.47 10.43
CA PHE A 54 4.35 -2.97 9.14
C PHE A 54 3.78 -4.33 8.78
N GLU A 55 3.49 -5.17 9.77
CA GLU A 55 2.91 -6.48 9.50
C GLU A 55 1.51 -6.35 8.90
N GLN A 56 0.68 -5.51 9.51
CA GLN A 56 -0.66 -5.26 8.97
C GLN A 56 -0.60 -4.56 7.62
N ALA A 57 0.36 -3.68 7.45
CA ALA A 57 0.55 -3.01 6.17
C ALA A 57 0.90 -4.01 5.07
N GLN A 58 1.76 -4.98 5.36
CA GLN A 58 2.09 -6.04 4.41
C GLN A 58 0.86 -6.85 4.02
N ASN A 59 0.03 -7.20 4.99
CA ASN A 59 -1.21 -7.92 4.74
C ASN A 59 -2.14 -7.10 3.84
N ALA A 60 -2.25 -5.81 4.11
CA ALA A 60 -3.09 -4.93 3.30
C ALA A 60 -2.59 -4.83 1.87
N VAL A 61 -1.28 -4.71 1.68
CA VAL A 61 -0.69 -4.67 0.34
C VAL A 61 -0.95 -5.98 -0.40
N HIS A 62 -0.79 -7.11 0.30
CA HIS A 62 -1.04 -8.42 -0.28
C HIS A 62 -2.49 -8.51 -0.79
N HIS A 63 -3.44 -8.06 0.01
CA HIS A 63 -4.85 -8.06 -0.38
C HIS A 63 -5.09 -7.19 -1.60
N LEU A 64 -4.47 -6.03 -1.66
CA LEU A 64 -4.62 -5.13 -2.80
C LEU A 64 -4.08 -5.76 -4.08
N LEU A 65 -2.90 -6.38 -3.99
CA LEU A 65 -2.30 -7.04 -5.15
C LEU A 65 -3.13 -8.23 -5.61
N THR A 66 -3.64 -9.01 -4.67
CA THR A 66 -4.47 -10.18 -4.98
C THR A 66 -5.78 -9.75 -5.64
N ALA A 67 -6.41 -8.71 -5.11
CA ALA A 67 -7.68 -8.21 -5.66
C ALA A 67 -7.50 -7.72 -7.10
N ARG A 68 -6.35 -7.08 -7.40
CA ARG A 68 -6.08 -6.61 -8.75
C ARG A 68 -5.96 -7.74 -9.76
N GLN A 69 -5.51 -8.91 -9.31
CA GLN A 69 -5.30 -10.07 -10.17
C GLN A 69 -6.56 -10.93 -10.30
N ALA A 70 -7.58 -10.65 -9.52
CA ALA A 70 -8.83 -11.41 -9.60
C ALA A 70 -9.49 -11.17 -10.96
N PRO A 71 -10.05 -12.22 -11.56
CA PRO A 71 -10.72 -12.10 -12.86
C PRO A 71 -11.95 -11.22 -12.77
#